data_4810bfac2181902bd8164eee10bd48b9
#
_entry.id   4810bfac2181902bd8164eee10bd48b9
#
_cell.length_a   1.000
_cell.length_b   1.000
_cell.length_c   1.000
_cell.angle_alpha   90.00
_cell.angle_beta   90.00
_cell.angle_gamma   90.00
#
_symmetry.space_group_name_H-M   'P 1'
#
loop_
_entity.id
_entity.type
_entity.pdbx_description
1 polymer ?
#
loop_
_entity_poly.entity_id
_entity_poly.type
_entity_poly.pdbx_seq_one_letter_code
_entity_poly.pdbx_strand_id
1 'polypeptide(L)'
;MSEEAPDLGRLRDARHEEAVAFFAGADAEALVAAVAATSDDALLELIGREEVRPAAILGILRRLHEYAVPERLAVLRGTVRIDLERRGRLLERHCLRFAEGGLEILDDPAGEVDVVLRTSILRFVRLVSGERNAGLEYLSGKLDIEGDADLALAVGGMFRVPGSDAVAVDPTALDPVDVATALKHAPRRHLENVMSSGFRPVVLGEIFRRLPEFVDAERARGVELAIGFRLLGNPSGEIERYVVHVAGGAATVTGGDEGEARDATVTCHAHDYLRLATGHLNPLAGVVKGQLKVKGDRAKALQLTSIVDIPQPR
;
A
#
# COMPACT_ATOMS: atom_id res chain seq x y z
N MET A 1 -33.57 6.48 15.89
CA MET A 1 -34.16 6.94 14.63
C MET A 1 -33.10 6.57 13.57
N SER A 2 -33.42 5.60 12.71
CA SER A 2 -32.50 5.31 11.59
C SER A 2 -32.56 6.49 10.64
N GLU A 3 -31.51 7.27 10.60
CA GLU A 3 -31.34 8.32 9.61
C GLU A 3 -31.21 7.61 8.25
N GLU A 4 -32.13 7.91 7.34
CA GLU A 4 -32.18 7.30 6.01
C GLU A 4 -30.90 7.66 5.26
N ALA A 5 -30.19 6.67 4.70
CA ALA A 5 -28.97 6.92 3.96
C ALA A 5 -29.20 7.99 2.87
N PRO A 6 -28.31 8.99 2.72
CA PRO A 6 -28.49 10.06 1.78
C PRO A 6 -28.57 9.50 0.34
N ASP A 7 -29.62 9.89 -0.39
CA ASP A 7 -29.80 9.49 -1.78
C ASP A 7 -28.90 10.31 -2.70
N LEU A 8 -27.78 9.71 -3.13
CA LEU A 8 -26.85 10.32 -4.09
C LEU A 8 -27.51 10.58 -5.46
N GLY A 9 -28.61 9.92 -5.77
CA GLY A 9 -29.37 10.16 -7.00
C GLY A 9 -29.90 11.58 -7.13
N ARG A 10 -30.15 12.26 -6.02
CA ARG A 10 -30.55 13.68 -6.00
C ARG A 10 -29.51 14.64 -6.58
N LEU A 11 -28.24 14.22 -6.60
CA LEU A 11 -27.14 15.01 -7.14
C LEU A 11 -27.07 14.98 -8.68
N ARG A 12 -27.87 14.12 -9.35
CA ARG A 12 -27.83 14.00 -10.81
C ARG A 12 -28.17 15.31 -11.53
N ASP A 13 -29.06 16.10 -10.99
CA ASP A 13 -29.49 17.38 -11.58
C ASP A 13 -29.13 18.58 -10.68
N ALA A 14 -28.43 18.34 -9.56
CA ALA A 14 -28.08 19.37 -8.60
C ALA A 14 -27.12 20.41 -9.19
N ARG A 15 -27.31 21.67 -8.82
CA ARG A 15 -26.37 22.76 -9.04
C ARG A 15 -25.30 22.74 -7.94
N HIS A 16 -24.22 23.49 -8.16
CA HIS A 16 -23.09 23.50 -7.24
C HIS A 16 -23.49 23.83 -5.78
N GLU A 17 -24.30 24.85 -5.56
CA GLU A 17 -24.76 25.24 -4.22
C GLU A 17 -25.59 24.15 -3.53
N GLU A 18 -26.41 23.42 -4.30
CA GLU A 18 -27.22 22.30 -3.80
C GLU A 18 -26.33 21.11 -3.44
N ALA A 19 -25.29 20.83 -4.24
CA ALA A 19 -24.30 19.80 -3.94
C ALA A 19 -23.49 20.15 -2.69
N VAL A 20 -23.04 21.40 -2.53
CA VAL A 20 -22.34 21.85 -1.31
C VAL A 20 -23.24 21.69 -0.09
N ALA A 21 -24.50 22.12 -0.15
CA ALA A 21 -25.45 21.97 0.95
C ALA A 21 -25.71 20.50 1.32
N PHE A 22 -25.84 19.62 0.30
CA PHE A 22 -26.00 18.19 0.48
C PHE A 22 -24.83 17.59 1.24
N PHE A 23 -23.59 17.79 0.77
CA PHE A 23 -22.40 17.23 1.42
C PHE A 23 -22.12 17.88 2.78
N ALA A 24 -22.48 19.13 3.01
CA ALA A 24 -22.34 19.78 4.31
C ALA A 24 -23.34 19.23 5.36
N GLY A 25 -24.54 18.89 4.95
CA GLY A 25 -25.62 18.45 5.85
C GLY A 25 -25.69 16.95 6.10
N ALA A 26 -25.03 16.12 5.25
CA ALA A 26 -25.12 14.68 5.39
C ALA A 26 -24.16 14.17 6.49
N ASP A 27 -24.58 13.14 7.22
CA ASP A 27 -23.74 12.41 8.17
C ASP A 27 -22.63 11.65 7.45
N ALA A 28 -21.42 11.55 8.07
CA ALA A 28 -20.26 10.96 7.43
C ALA A 28 -20.41 9.44 7.21
N GLU A 29 -20.95 8.70 8.20
CA GLU A 29 -21.15 7.25 8.08
C GLU A 29 -22.27 6.94 7.08
N ALA A 30 -23.32 7.77 7.07
CA ALA A 30 -24.40 7.65 6.09
C ALA A 30 -23.90 7.92 4.65
N LEU A 31 -22.98 8.89 4.45
CA LEU A 31 -22.34 9.12 3.16
C LEU A 31 -21.46 7.92 2.73
N VAL A 32 -20.69 7.35 3.64
CA VAL A 32 -19.88 6.14 3.38
C VAL A 32 -20.79 4.99 2.94
N ALA A 33 -21.89 4.75 3.66
CA ALA A 33 -22.86 3.70 3.31
C ALA A 33 -23.49 3.96 1.93
N ALA A 34 -23.86 5.21 1.63
CA ALA A 34 -24.41 5.57 0.33
C ALA A 34 -23.40 5.37 -0.82
N VAL A 35 -22.13 5.72 -0.60
CA VAL A 35 -21.05 5.46 -1.55
C VAL A 35 -20.88 3.96 -1.77
N ALA A 36 -20.81 3.16 -0.71
CA ALA A 36 -20.66 1.71 -0.79
C ALA A 36 -21.82 1.04 -1.55
N ALA A 37 -23.05 1.53 -1.38
CA ALA A 37 -24.23 1.04 -2.08
C ALA A 37 -24.33 1.48 -3.55
N THR A 38 -23.50 2.44 -3.98
CA THR A 38 -23.55 3.03 -5.34
C THR A 38 -22.53 2.36 -6.26
N SER A 39 -22.96 1.97 -7.47
CA SER A 39 -22.07 1.36 -8.47
C SER A 39 -20.99 2.33 -8.95
N ASP A 40 -19.87 1.77 -9.45
CA ASP A 40 -18.76 2.56 -10.00
C ASP A 40 -19.22 3.45 -11.15
N ASP A 41 -20.12 2.97 -12.02
CA ASP A 41 -20.66 3.75 -13.16
C ASP A 41 -21.49 4.94 -12.68
N ALA A 42 -22.35 4.75 -11.68
CA ALA A 42 -23.14 5.82 -11.11
C ALA A 42 -22.28 6.86 -10.35
N LEU A 43 -21.24 6.40 -9.62
CA LEU A 43 -20.27 7.32 -9.01
C LEU A 43 -19.50 8.10 -10.08
N LEU A 44 -19.05 7.44 -11.16
CA LEU A 44 -18.35 8.10 -12.27
C LEU A 44 -19.22 9.12 -13.01
N GLU A 45 -20.53 8.88 -13.08
CA GLU A 45 -21.50 9.86 -13.62
C GLU A 45 -21.55 11.09 -12.72
N LEU A 46 -21.72 10.91 -11.40
CA LEU A 46 -21.81 12.01 -10.42
C LEU A 46 -20.52 12.85 -10.35
N ILE A 47 -19.38 12.18 -10.13
CA ILE A 47 -18.08 12.88 -10.04
C ILE A 47 -17.56 13.38 -11.40
N GLY A 48 -18.19 12.98 -12.49
CA GLY A 48 -17.96 13.52 -13.81
C GLY A 48 -18.52 14.94 -14.02
N ARG A 49 -19.50 15.33 -13.18
CA ARG A 49 -20.16 16.64 -13.27
C ARG A 49 -19.33 17.72 -12.57
N GLU A 50 -19.09 18.82 -13.25
CA GLU A 50 -18.31 19.96 -12.71
C GLU A 50 -19.05 20.68 -11.57
N GLU A 51 -20.38 20.62 -11.55
CA GLU A 51 -21.21 21.17 -10.47
C GLU A 51 -21.13 20.38 -9.18
N VAL A 52 -20.92 19.05 -9.26
CA VAL A 52 -20.99 18.13 -8.11
C VAL A 52 -19.59 17.76 -7.61
N ARG A 53 -18.66 17.48 -8.52
CA ARG A 53 -17.32 16.95 -8.19
C ARG A 53 -16.56 17.77 -7.13
N PRO A 54 -16.36 19.11 -7.30
CA PRO A 54 -15.60 19.87 -6.31
C PRO A 54 -16.25 19.87 -4.93
N ALA A 55 -17.59 19.98 -4.90
CA ALA A 55 -18.36 19.92 -3.65
C ALA A 55 -18.23 18.56 -2.95
N ALA A 56 -18.27 17.46 -3.71
CA ALA A 56 -18.10 16.11 -3.18
C ALA A 56 -16.70 15.90 -2.60
N ILE A 57 -15.64 16.23 -3.34
CA ILE A 57 -14.26 16.05 -2.88
C ILE A 57 -13.97 16.93 -1.67
N LEU A 58 -14.36 18.21 -1.70
CA LEU A 58 -14.16 19.10 -0.56
C LEU A 58 -14.97 18.64 0.66
N GLY A 59 -16.18 18.12 0.44
CA GLY A 59 -17.01 17.54 1.50
C GLY A 59 -16.34 16.34 2.17
N ILE A 60 -15.69 15.46 1.41
CA ILE A 60 -14.87 14.36 1.92
C ILE A 60 -13.69 14.89 2.73
N LEU A 61 -12.88 15.78 2.13
CA LEU A 61 -11.65 16.28 2.77
C LEU A 61 -11.93 16.99 4.10
N ARG A 62 -13.00 17.76 4.19
CA ARG A 62 -13.42 18.44 5.42
C ARG A 62 -13.79 17.48 6.55
N ARG A 63 -14.20 16.26 6.21
CA ARG A 63 -14.58 15.22 7.17
C ARG A 63 -13.47 14.27 7.57
N LEU A 64 -12.31 14.33 6.92
CA LEU A 64 -11.18 13.44 7.24
C LEU A 64 -10.80 13.51 8.74
N HIS A 65 -10.95 14.66 9.39
CA HIS A 65 -10.66 14.81 10.82
C HIS A 65 -11.57 13.93 11.72
N GLU A 66 -12.79 13.60 11.29
CA GLU A 66 -13.72 12.73 12.02
C GLU A 66 -13.21 11.29 12.12
N TYR A 67 -12.41 10.86 11.16
CA TYR A 67 -11.79 9.53 11.11
C TYR A 67 -10.34 9.51 11.61
N ALA A 68 -9.78 10.67 12.00
CA ALA A 68 -8.41 10.73 12.50
C ALA A 68 -8.32 10.13 13.91
N VAL A 69 -7.22 9.41 14.17
CA VAL A 69 -6.82 8.97 15.51
C VAL A 69 -6.16 10.16 16.21
N PRO A 70 -6.76 10.73 17.28
CA PRO A 70 -6.33 12.00 17.86
C PRO A 70 -4.86 12.01 18.29
N GLU A 71 -4.38 10.91 18.90
CA GLU A 71 -3.02 10.78 19.40
C GLU A 71 -1.99 10.79 18.26
N ARG A 72 -2.34 10.22 17.11
CA ARG A 72 -1.48 10.21 15.90
C ARG A 72 -1.51 11.56 15.20
N LEU A 73 -2.70 12.18 15.10
CA LEU A 73 -2.84 13.52 14.54
C LEU A 73 -2.07 14.58 15.34
N ALA A 74 -2.04 14.46 16.68
CA ALA A 74 -1.36 15.41 17.56
C ALA A 74 0.14 15.57 17.27
N VAL A 75 0.80 14.52 16.80
CA VAL A 75 2.25 14.49 16.50
C VAL A 75 2.58 14.66 15.03
N LEU A 76 1.59 14.53 14.16
CA LEU A 76 1.80 14.58 12.71
C LEU A 76 2.11 16.01 12.25
N ARG A 77 3.14 16.14 11.41
CA ARG A 77 3.57 17.40 10.79
C ARG A 77 3.94 17.15 9.35
N GLY A 78 3.50 18.01 8.46
CA GLY A 78 3.84 17.97 7.04
C GLY A 78 2.69 18.35 6.14
N THR A 79 2.98 18.36 4.84
CA THR A 79 2.06 18.76 3.77
C THR A 79 1.88 17.63 2.77
N VAL A 80 0.63 17.34 2.43
CA VAL A 80 0.27 16.28 1.48
C VAL A 80 -0.57 16.87 0.36
N ARG A 81 -0.13 16.71 -0.87
CA ARG A 81 -0.91 17.04 -2.05
C ARG A 81 -1.63 15.80 -2.59
N ILE A 82 -2.89 15.95 -2.90
CA ILE A 82 -3.72 14.91 -3.49
C ILE A 82 -4.07 15.35 -4.92
N ASP A 83 -3.53 14.64 -5.90
CA ASP A 83 -3.80 14.80 -7.32
C ASP A 83 -4.81 13.73 -7.77
N LEU A 84 -6.03 14.14 -8.11
CA LEU A 84 -7.11 13.26 -8.53
C LEU A 84 -7.28 13.30 -10.04
N GLU A 85 -7.18 12.13 -10.68
CA GLU A 85 -7.15 12.00 -12.12
C GLU A 85 -8.36 11.24 -12.68
N ARG A 86 -8.65 11.48 -13.95
CA ARG A 86 -9.54 10.65 -14.76
C ARG A 86 -8.92 10.43 -16.13
N ARG A 87 -8.71 9.16 -16.50
CA ARG A 87 -8.06 8.76 -17.77
C ARG A 87 -6.71 9.46 -18.00
N GLY A 88 -5.90 9.60 -16.94
CA GLY A 88 -4.59 10.25 -16.98
C GLY A 88 -4.61 11.78 -17.06
N ARG A 89 -5.80 12.41 -16.95
CA ARG A 89 -5.94 13.86 -16.89
C ARG A 89 -6.25 14.30 -15.46
N LEU A 90 -5.48 15.25 -14.93
CA LEU A 90 -5.74 15.86 -13.63
C LEU A 90 -7.10 16.58 -13.67
N LEU A 91 -7.97 16.27 -12.70
CA LEU A 91 -9.27 16.89 -12.52
C LEU A 91 -9.32 17.80 -11.29
N GLU A 92 -8.77 17.30 -10.16
CA GLU A 92 -8.80 18.00 -8.88
C GLU A 92 -7.42 17.92 -8.24
N ARG A 93 -7.04 18.98 -7.54
CA ARG A 93 -5.82 19.05 -6.75
C ARG A 93 -6.13 19.72 -5.43
N HIS A 94 -5.74 19.10 -4.34
CA HIS A 94 -5.94 19.59 -2.99
C HIS A 94 -4.65 19.43 -2.18
N CYS A 95 -4.37 20.37 -1.28
CA CYS A 95 -3.27 20.28 -0.33
C CYS A 95 -3.82 20.24 1.09
N LEU A 96 -3.28 19.31 1.88
CA LEU A 96 -3.57 19.16 3.30
C LEU A 96 -2.32 19.47 4.08
N ARG A 97 -2.44 20.30 5.12
CA ARG A 97 -1.39 20.56 6.09
C ARG A 97 -1.75 19.93 7.42
N PHE A 98 -0.82 19.18 7.97
CA PHE A 98 -0.89 18.60 9.30
C PHE A 98 0.03 19.39 10.22
N ALA A 99 -0.52 20.06 11.21
CA ALA A 99 0.21 20.85 12.16
C ALA A 99 -0.60 21.03 13.45
N GLU A 100 0.07 21.15 14.58
CA GLU A 100 -0.52 21.50 15.88
C GLU A 100 -1.72 20.61 16.31
N GLY A 101 -1.72 19.34 15.87
CA GLY A 101 -2.81 18.42 16.16
C GLY A 101 -4.06 18.62 15.29
N GLY A 102 -3.96 19.41 14.22
CA GLY A 102 -5.03 19.68 13.28
C GLY A 102 -4.71 19.29 11.85
N LEU A 103 -5.76 19.28 11.02
CA LEU A 103 -5.71 19.10 9.58
C LEU A 103 -6.34 20.34 8.93
N GLU A 104 -5.61 20.99 8.05
CA GLU A 104 -6.06 22.17 7.31
C GLU A 104 -6.00 21.90 5.81
N ILE A 105 -7.03 22.32 5.09
CA ILE A 105 -7.06 22.32 3.61
C ILE A 105 -6.50 23.64 3.16
N LEU A 106 -5.41 23.63 2.38
CA LEU A 106 -4.76 24.85 1.91
C LEU A 106 -5.42 25.33 0.60
N ASP A 107 -5.56 26.66 0.49
CA ASP A 107 -6.14 27.32 -0.70
C ASP A 107 -5.19 27.26 -1.92
N ASP A 108 -3.86 27.24 -1.70
CA ASP A 108 -2.86 27.15 -2.76
C ASP A 108 -2.25 25.73 -2.85
N PRO A 109 -2.72 24.91 -3.79
CA PRO A 109 -2.20 23.56 -4.00
C PRO A 109 -0.91 23.53 -4.85
N ALA A 110 -0.34 24.67 -5.25
CA ALA A 110 0.84 24.74 -6.12
C ALA A 110 2.17 24.82 -5.35
N GLY A 111 2.14 25.00 -4.02
CA GLY A 111 3.34 25.09 -3.18
C GLY A 111 4.18 23.80 -3.12
N GLU A 112 5.37 23.90 -2.54
CA GLU A 112 6.19 22.73 -2.19
C GLU A 112 5.44 21.88 -1.14
N VAL A 113 5.45 20.57 -1.33
CA VAL A 113 4.80 19.60 -0.47
C VAL A 113 5.73 18.44 -0.15
N ASP A 114 5.55 17.84 1.02
CA ASP A 114 6.39 16.73 1.47
C ASP A 114 5.99 15.42 0.79
N VAL A 115 4.70 15.24 0.49
CA VAL A 115 4.14 14.04 -0.15
C VAL A 115 3.15 14.43 -1.24
N VAL A 116 3.20 13.71 -2.36
CA VAL A 116 2.18 13.75 -3.42
C VAL A 116 1.52 12.39 -3.52
N LEU A 117 0.21 12.36 -3.36
CA LEU A 117 -0.64 11.19 -3.62
C LEU A 117 -1.36 11.38 -4.95
N ARG A 118 -1.17 10.47 -5.91
CA ARG A 118 -1.83 10.53 -7.21
C ARG A 118 -2.65 9.26 -7.45
N THR A 119 -3.93 9.42 -7.72
CA THR A 119 -4.82 8.29 -8.02
C THR A 119 -6.02 8.74 -8.86
N SER A 120 -6.80 7.78 -9.37
CA SER A 120 -8.05 8.14 -10.03
C SER A 120 -9.09 8.61 -8.99
N ILE A 121 -9.91 9.56 -9.38
CA ILE A 121 -10.94 10.13 -8.50
C ILE A 121 -11.91 9.07 -7.96
N LEU A 122 -12.29 8.07 -8.75
CA LEU A 122 -13.13 6.97 -8.29
C LEU A 122 -12.42 6.12 -7.21
N ARG A 123 -11.13 5.83 -7.42
CA ARG A 123 -10.36 5.10 -6.41
C ARG A 123 -10.21 5.88 -5.12
N PHE A 124 -9.99 7.18 -5.21
CA PHE A 124 -9.96 8.04 -4.03
C PHE A 124 -11.25 7.93 -3.22
N VAL A 125 -12.41 8.04 -3.87
CA VAL A 125 -13.71 7.89 -3.21
C VAL A 125 -13.83 6.52 -2.54
N ARG A 126 -13.44 5.42 -3.22
CA ARG A 126 -13.47 4.06 -2.68
C ARG A 126 -12.42 3.80 -1.58
N LEU A 127 -11.30 4.53 -1.59
CA LEU A 127 -10.31 4.49 -0.51
C LEU A 127 -10.84 5.13 0.76
N VAL A 128 -11.40 6.33 0.66
CA VAL A 128 -11.90 7.07 1.83
C VAL A 128 -13.19 6.46 2.39
N SER A 129 -13.97 5.72 1.60
CA SER A 129 -15.10 4.93 2.08
C SER A 129 -14.70 3.58 2.70
N GLY A 130 -13.42 3.23 2.69
CA GLY A 130 -12.91 1.98 3.26
C GLY A 130 -13.10 0.73 2.40
N GLU A 131 -13.62 0.86 1.18
CA GLU A 131 -13.86 -0.28 0.28
C GLU A 131 -12.57 -0.77 -0.41
N ARG A 132 -11.49 0.02 -0.37
CA ARG A 132 -10.18 -0.31 -0.90
C ARG A 132 -9.09 -0.03 0.11
N ASN A 133 -8.05 -0.86 0.10
CA ASN A 133 -6.89 -0.69 0.95
C ASN A 133 -5.80 0.10 0.21
N ALA A 134 -5.32 1.19 0.81
CA ALA A 134 -4.35 2.08 0.19
C ALA A 134 -2.99 1.41 -0.05
N GLY A 135 -2.54 0.52 0.84
CA GLY A 135 -1.31 -0.25 0.66
C GLY A 135 -1.38 -1.18 -0.56
N LEU A 136 -2.51 -1.87 -0.75
CA LEU A 136 -2.73 -2.73 -1.92
C LEU A 136 -2.87 -1.91 -3.22
N GLU A 137 -3.53 -0.75 -3.18
CA GLU A 137 -3.62 0.15 -4.34
C GLU A 137 -2.23 0.71 -4.71
N TYR A 138 -1.38 1.04 -3.71
CA TYR A 138 0.00 1.44 -3.93
C TYR A 138 0.83 0.30 -4.54
N LEU A 139 0.82 -0.89 -3.95
CA LEU A 139 1.57 -2.04 -4.46
C LEU A 139 1.15 -2.44 -5.88
N SER A 140 -0.13 -2.27 -6.23
CA SER A 140 -0.64 -2.56 -7.58
C SER A 140 -0.34 -1.45 -8.61
N GLY A 141 0.23 -0.31 -8.20
CA GLY A 141 0.50 0.85 -9.05
C GLY A 141 -0.73 1.67 -9.43
N LYS A 142 -1.80 1.58 -8.64
CA LYS A 142 -3.06 2.32 -8.84
C LYS A 142 -3.17 3.56 -7.96
N LEU A 143 -2.38 3.62 -6.90
CA LEU A 143 -2.06 4.80 -6.11
C LEU A 143 -0.57 5.06 -6.28
N ASP A 144 -0.19 6.23 -6.74
CA ASP A 144 1.20 6.65 -6.83
C ASP A 144 1.52 7.58 -5.65
N ILE A 145 2.68 7.38 -5.04
CA ILE A 145 3.14 8.14 -3.88
C ILE A 145 4.56 8.61 -4.15
N GLU A 146 4.75 9.93 -4.13
CA GLU A 146 6.05 10.58 -4.30
C GLU A 146 6.37 11.40 -3.04
N GLY A 147 7.65 11.48 -2.66
CA GLY A 147 8.13 12.26 -1.52
C GLY A 147 8.43 11.42 -0.28
N ASP A 148 8.15 11.98 0.89
CA ASP A 148 8.46 11.37 2.19
C ASP A 148 7.57 10.15 2.49
N ALA A 149 8.18 8.96 2.45
CA ALA A 149 7.48 7.70 2.69
C ALA A 149 7.04 7.53 4.16
N ASP A 150 7.81 8.04 5.11
CA ASP A 150 7.48 7.94 6.53
C ASP A 150 6.25 8.81 6.84
N LEU A 151 6.21 10.02 6.28
CA LEU A 151 5.03 10.88 6.37
C LEU A 151 3.82 10.25 5.67
N ALA A 152 3.99 9.67 4.48
CA ALA A 152 2.90 9.00 3.76
C ALA A 152 2.32 7.83 4.57
N LEU A 153 3.16 7.01 5.19
CA LEU A 153 2.75 5.91 6.08
C LEU A 153 2.04 6.44 7.32
N ALA A 154 2.59 7.50 7.95
CA ALA A 154 2.00 8.11 9.13
C ALA A 154 0.61 8.71 8.83
N VAL A 155 0.45 9.36 7.68
CA VAL A 155 -0.84 9.88 7.21
C VAL A 155 -1.84 8.74 6.97
N GLY A 156 -1.44 7.67 6.28
CA GLY A 156 -2.31 6.52 6.05
C GLY A 156 -2.68 5.79 7.34
N GLY A 157 -1.72 5.64 8.26
CA GLY A 157 -1.93 5.01 9.56
C GLY A 157 -2.72 5.88 10.56
N MET A 158 -2.92 7.16 10.27
CA MET A 158 -3.66 8.07 11.12
C MET A 158 -5.18 7.92 10.99
N PHE A 159 -5.68 7.60 9.79
CA PHE A 159 -7.12 7.51 9.53
C PHE A 159 -7.67 6.12 9.83
N ARG A 160 -8.78 6.06 10.55
CA ARG A 160 -9.55 4.82 10.72
C ARG A 160 -10.34 4.51 9.45
N VAL A 161 -10.48 3.22 9.18
CA VAL A 161 -11.39 2.75 8.13
C VAL A 161 -12.84 2.94 8.63
N PRO A 162 -13.72 3.60 7.87
CA PRO A 162 -15.12 3.75 8.26
C PRO A 162 -15.76 2.41 8.64
N GLY A 163 -16.51 2.40 9.77
CA GLY A 163 -17.15 1.19 10.29
C GLY A 163 -16.21 0.16 10.92
N SER A 164 -14.93 0.50 11.18
CA SER A 164 -13.93 -0.40 11.74
C SER A 164 -12.97 0.34 12.69
N ASP A 165 -12.36 -0.39 13.61
CA ASP A 165 -11.27 0.10 14.45
C ASP A 165 -9.90 0.03 13.74
N ALA A 166 -9.83 -0.60 12.56
CA ALA A 166 -8.62 -0.69 11.78
C ALA A 166 -8.24 0.68 11.18
N VAL A 167 -6.93 0.89 10.97
CA VAL A 167 -6.43 2.08 10.26
C VAL A 167 -6.30 1.81 8.76
N ALA A 168 -6.39 2.87 7.96
CA ALA A 168 -6.41 2.78 6.50
C ALA A 168 -5.11 2.19 5.92
N VAL A 169 -3.96 2.40 6.58
CA VAL A 169 -2.68 1.80 6.22
C VAL A 169 -2.03 1.19 7.45
N ASP A 170 -1.97 -0.13 7.47
CA ASP A 170 -1.15 -0.92 8.39
C ASP A 170 -0.44 -2.00 7.56
N PRO A 171 0.86 -1.84 7.26
CA PRO A 171 1.61 -2.82 6.49
C PRO A 171 1.61 -4.22 7.13
N THR A 172 1.53 -4.29 8.47
CA THR A 172 1.57 -5.56 9.21
C THR A 172 0.27 -6.35 9.14
N ALA A 173 -0.85 -5.67 8.83
CA ALA A 173 -2.18 -6.25 8.75
C ALA A 173 -2.56 -6.71 7.32
N LEU A 174 -1.72 -6.45 6.30
CA LEU A 174 -2.03 -6.86 4.93
C LEU A 174 -2.06 -8.38 4.80
N ASP A 175 -3.12 -8.91 4.19
CA ASP A 175 -3.21 -10.33 3.85
C ASP A 175 -2.21 -10.66 2.72
N PRO A 176 -1.35 -11.69 2.88
CA PRO A 176 -0.32 -12.03 1.90
C PRO A 176 -0.88 -12.45 0.54
N VAL A 177 -2.06 -13.06 0.50
CA VAL A 177 -2.72 -13.46 -0.76
C VAL A 177 -3.26 -12.22 -1.48
N ASP A 178 -3.77 -11.24 -0.74
CA ASP A 178 -4.21 -9.97 -1.32
C ASP A 178 -3.02 -9.15 -1.83
N VAL A 179 -1.87 -9.17 -1.12
CA VAL A 179 -0.60 -8.60 -1.61
C VAL A 179 -0.15 -9.29 -2.90
N ALA A 180 -0.12 -10.62 -2.94
CA ALA A 180 0.21 -11.36 -4.15
C ALA A 180 -0.75 -11.02 -5.30
N THR A 181 -2.06 -10.92 -5.01
CA THR A 181 -3.08 -10.55 -6.00
C THR A 181 -2.89 -9.12 -6.52
N ALA A 182 -2.57 -8.16 -5.65
CA ALA A 182 -2.29 -6.77 -6.02
C ALA A 182 -1.08 -6.66 -6.98
N LEU A 183 -0.04 -7.46 -6.71
CA LEU A 183 1.19 -7.47 -7.51
C LEU A 183 1.06 -8.20 -8.86
N LYS A 184 0.01 -9.02 -9.06
CA LYS A 184 -0.19 -9.85 -10.27
C LYS A 184 -0.12 -9.05 -11.58
N HIS A 185 -0.64 -7.84 -11.56
CA HIS A 185 -0.70 -6.96 -12.72
C HIS A 185 0.10 -5.67 -12.56
N ALA A 186 0.89 -5.55 -11.47
CA ALA A 186 1.73 -4.40 -11.24
C ALA A 186 2.83 -4.30 -12.30
N PRO A 187 2.99 -3.16 -12.98
CA PRO A 187 4.06 -2.98 -13.96
C PRO A 187 5.44 -3.17 -13.31
N ARG A 188 6.36 -3.85 -14.00
CA ARG A 188 7.72 -4.06 -13.48
C ARG A 188 8.38 -2.75 -13.05
N ARG A 189 8.25 -1.70 -13.87
CA ARG A 189 8.81 -0.36 -13.56
C ARG A 189 8.24 0.20 -12.24
N HIS A 190 6.96 -0.07 -11.95
CA HIS A 190 6.37 0.35 -10.68
C HIS A 190 7.01 -0.39 -9.50
N LEU A 191 7.23 -1.71 -9.61
CA LEU A 191 7.92 -2.49 -8.57
C LEU A 191 9.37 -2.04 -8.37
N GLU A 192 10.05 -1.66 -9.44
CA GLU A 192 11.38 -1.03 -9.37
C GLU A 192 11.33 0.29 -8.61
N ASN A 193 10.32 1.13 -8.87
CA ASN A 193 10.10 2.40 -8.16
C ASN A 193 9.80 2.17 -6.67
N VAL A 194 8.89 1.24 -6.32
CA VAL A 194 8.60 0.88 -4.93
C VAL A 194 9.88 0.46 -4.19
N MET A 195 10.70 -0.41 -4.83
CA MET A 195 11.95 -0.89 -4.26
C MET A 195 13.11 0.12 -4.33
N SER A 196 12.90 1.29 -4.93
CA SER A 196 13.84 2.42 -4.94
C SER A 196 13.36 3.59 -4.10
N SER A 197 12.19 3.48 -3.48
CA SER A 197 11.60 4.51 -2.62
C SER A 197 11.86 4.26 -1.13
N GLY A 198 11.46 5.19 -0.28
CA GLY A 198 11.48 5.05 1.18
C GLY A 198 10.57 3.94 1.73
N PHE A 199 9.66 3.37 0.90
CA PHE A 199 8.85 2.21 1.30
C PHE A 199 9.63 0.89 1.28
N ARG A 200 10.81 0.83 0.65
CA ARG A 200 11.64 -0.37 0.56
C ARG A 200 11.88 -1.07 1.90
N PRO A 201 12.30 -0.38 2.98
CA PRO A 201 12.55 -1.02 4.27
C PRO A 201 11.28 -1.67 4.86
N VAL A 202 10.13 -1.01 4.69
CA VAL A 202 8.85 -1.51 5.19
C VAL A 202 8.44 -2.78 4.45
N VAL A 203 8.51 -2.77 3.11
CA VAL A 203 8.13 -3.93 2.29
C VAL A 203 9.08 -5.11 2.54
N LEU A 204 10.39 -4.89 2.56
CA LEU A 204 11.36 -5.95 2.84
C LEU A 204 11.24 -6.45 4.27
N GLY A 205 11.09 -5.54 5.23
CA GLY A 205 10.90 -5.86 6.64
C GLY A 205 9.71 -6.80 6.85
N GLU A 206 8.55 -6.49 6.23
CA GLU A 206 7.36 -7.35 6.35
C GLU A 206 7.54 -8.72 5.68
N ILE A 207 8.16 -8.78 4.51
CA ILE A 207 8.42 -10.07 3.85
C ILE A 207 9.30 -10.96 4.74
N PHE A 208 10.40 -10.44 5.26
CA PHE A 208 11.32 -11.25 6.08
C PHE A 208 10.77 -11.54 7.48
N ARG A 209 10.05 -10.61 8.09
CA ARG A 209 9.38 -10.83 9.37
C ARG A 209 8.38 -12.00 9.29
N ARG A 210 7.65 -12.09 8.20
CA ARG A 210 6.58 -13.09 8.01
C ARG A 210 7.06 -14.37 7.36
N LEU A 211 8.26 -14.41 6.76
CA LEU A 211 8.77 -15.61 6.10
C LEU A 211 8.68 -16.88 6.95
N PRO A 212 9.01 -16.86 8.28
CA PRO A 212 8.84 -18.02 9.15
C PRO A 212 7.42 -18.59 9.20
N GLU A 213 6.40 -17.73 9.05
CA GLU A 213 4.98 -18.13 9.09
C GLU A 213 4.59 -19.01 7.87
N PHE A 214 5.36 -18.94 6.78
CA PHE A 214 5.13 -19.67 5.55
C PHE A 214 5.96 -20.95 5.43
N VAL A 215 6.77 -21.28 6.43
CA VAL A 215 7.54 -22.54 6.43
C VAL A 215 6.63 -23.69 6.86
N ASP A 216 6.47 -24.67 5.99
CA ASP A 216 5.76 -25.91 6.29
C ASP A 216 6.61 -26.77 7.24
N ALA A 217 6.17 -26.89 8.50
CA ALA A 217 6.91 -27.60 9.55
C ALA A 217 7.10 -29.09 9.23
N GLU A 218 6.18 -29.75 8.52
CA GLU A 218 6.29 -31.15 8.12
C GLU A 218 7.38 -31.34 7.06
N ARG A 219 7.38 -30.50 6.03
CA ARG A 219 8.39 -30.51 4.95
C ARG A 219 9.77 -30.04 5.46
N ALA A 220 9.79 -29.17 6.45
CA ALA A 220 11.02 -28.68 7.07
C ALA A 220 11.59 -29.64 8.14
N ARG A 221 10.87 -30.73 8.49
CA ARG A 221 11.34 -31.71 9.47
C ARG A 221 12.65 -32.37 9.01
N GLY A 222 13.69 -32.21 9.79
CA GLY A 222 15.03 -32.74 9.47
C GLY A 222 15.81 -31.93 8.44
N VAL A 223 15.29 -30.79 8.03
CA VAL A 223 16.01 -29.83 7.17
C VAL A 223 16.84 -28.91 8.06
N GLU A 224 18.14 -28.83 7.76
CA GLU A 224 19.08 -27.88 8.37
C GLU A 224 19.76 -27.10 7.26
N LEU A 225 19.48 -25.80 7.17
CA LEU A 225 20.09 -24.91 6.18
C LEU A 225 20.15 -23.47 6.66
N ALA A 226 21.13 -22.73 6.10
CA ALA A 226 21.28 -21.29 6.25
C ALA A 226 21.43 -20.66 4.86
N ILE A 227 20.44 -19.88 4.43
CA ILE A 227 20.43 -19.22 3.12
C ILE A 227 20.51 -17.73 3.29
N GLY A 228 21.59 -17.13 2.77
CA GLY A 228 21.78 -15.70 2.72
C GLY A 228 21.07 -15.07 1.51
N PHE A 229 20.49 -13.89 1.71
CA PHE A 229 19.94 -13.04 0.68
C PHE A 229 20.74 -11.73 0.62
N ARG A 230 21.14 -11.34 -0.60
CA ARG A 230 21.79 -10.06 -0.89
C ARG A 230 20.91 -9.29 -1.87
N LEU A 231 20.29 -8.22 -1.39
CA LEU A 231 19.31 -7.45 -2.15
C LEU A 231 19.97 -6.19 -2.73
N LEU A 232 19.95 -6.11 -4.05
CA LEU A 232 20.52 -5.02 -4.83
C LEU A 232 19.46 -3.96 -5.17
N GLY A 233 19.93 -2.79 -5.65
CA GLY A 233 19.05 -1.73 -6.17
C GLY A 233 18.54 -0.79 -5.09
N ASN A 234 19.21 -0.70 -3.94
CA ASN A 234 19.02 0.41 -3.01
C ASN A 234 19.63 1.67 -3.63
N PRO A 235 18.89 2.81 -3.66
CA PRO A 235 19.42 4.09 -4.19
C PRO A 235 20.69 4.58 -3.49
N SER A 236 20.90 4.24 -2.21
CA SER A 236 22.13 4.54 -1.47
C SER A 236 23.35 3.74 -1.96
N GLY A 237 23.14 2.71 -2.78
CA GLY A 237 24.17 1.75 -3.18
C GLY A 237 24.43 0.66 -2.13
N GLU A 238 23.78 0.70 -0.98
CA GLU A 238 23.90 -0.32 0.05
C GLU A 238 23.27 -1.64 -0.40
N ILE A 239 23.79 -2.74 0.12
CA ILE A 239 23.26 -4.09 -0.12
C ILE A 239 22.66 -4.58 1.20
N GLU A 240 21.36 -4.69 1.25
CA GLU A 240 20.70 -5.31 2.41
C GLU A 240 20.95 -6.82 2.39
N ARG A 241 21.24 -7.34 3.58
CA ARG A 241 21.58 -8.75 3.80
C ARG A 241 20.66 -9.33 4.85
N TYR A 242 20.11 -10.49 4.54
CA TYR A 242 19.32 -11.32 5.46
C TYR A 242 19.80 -12.75 5.41
N VAL A 243 19.68 -13.48 6.50
CA VAL A 243 19.92 -14.91 6.55
C VAL A 243 18.69 -15.62 7.09
N VAL A 244 18.22 -16.59 6.34
CA VAL A 244 17.13 -17.49 6.72
C VAL A 244 17.75 -18.78 7.22
N HIS A 245 17.59 -19.08 8.50
CA HIS A 245 18.00 -20.33 9.13
C HIS A 245 16.77 -21.22 9.27
N VAL A 246 16.90 -22.47 8.84
CA VAL A 246 15.87 -23.50 9.06
C VAL A 246 16.50 -24.63 9.88
N ALA A 247 15.89 -24.92 11.01
CA ALA A 247 16.27 -26.03 11.86
C ALA A 247 15.08 -26.48 12.71
N GLY A 248 14.98 -27.77 13.02
CA GLY A 248 13.94 -28.32 13.89
C GLY A 248 12.50 -28.11 13.37
N GLY A 249 12.31 -27.95 12.05
CA GLY A 249 11.01 -27.73 11.44
C GLY A 249 10.53 -26.27 11.47
N ALA A 250 11.35 -25.32 11.89
CA ALA A 250 11.03 -23.90 11.95
C ALA A 250 12.09 -23.06 11.25
N ALA A 251 11.72 -21.84 10.87
CA ALA A 251 12.65 -20.86 10.33
C ALA A 251 12.81 -19.66 11.25
N THR A 252 13.99 -19.06 11.21
CA THR A 252 14.28 -17.74 11.78
C THR A 252 14.99 -16.89 10.76
N VAL A 253 14.81 -15.55 10.85
CA VAL A 253 15.47 -14.62 9.96
C VAL A 253 16.29 -13.63 10.78
N THR A 254 17.53 -13.43 10.37
CA THR A 254 18.44 -12.45 10.98
C THR A 254 18.94 -11.47 9.94
N GLY A 255 19.38 -10.28 10.39
CA GLY A 255 20.20 -9.39 9.56
C GLY A 255 21.54 -10.09 9.32
N GLY A 256 21.97 -10.20 8.05
CA GLY A 256 23.14 -10.98 7.69
C GLY A 256 24.42 -10.13 7.61
N ASP A 257 25.46 -10.52 8.35
CA ASP A 257 26.80 -10.00 8.20
C ASP A 257 27.58 -10.74 7.10
N GLU A 258 28.62 -10.13 6.53
CA GLU A 258 29.42 -10.74 5.45
C GLU A 258 30.14 -12.03 5.89
N GLY A 259 30.48 -12.15 7.16
CA GLY A 259 31.22 -13.28 7.73
C GLY A 259 30.35 -14.42 8.26
N GLU A 260 29.04 -14.30 8.27
CA GLU A 260 28.16 -15.33 8.81
C GLU A 260 28.17 -16.59 7.93
N ALA A 261 28.32 -17.76 8.57
CA ALA A 261 28.36 -19.05 7.87
C ALA A 261 26.97 -19.35 7.25
N ARG A 262 26.97 -19.67 5.96
CA ARG A 262 25.77 -20.00 5.20
C ARG A 262 26.05 -21.05 4.13
N ASP A 263 25.08 -21.88 3.87
CA ASP A 263 25.19 -22.93 2.85
C ASP A 263 25.18 -22.35 1.43
N ALA A 264 24.31 -21.35 1.21
CA ALA A 264 24.21 -20.65 -0.07
C ALA A 264 23.84 -19.18 0.12
N THR A 265 24.12 -18.38 -0.90
CA THR A 265 23.71 -16.97 -0.99
C THR A 265 22.99 -16.72 -2.29
N VAL A 266 21.78 -16.18 -2.19
CA VAL A 266 20.98 -15.68 -3.33
C VAL A 266 21.17 -14.18 -3.45
N THR A 267 21.63 -13.72 -4.61
CA THR A 267 21.78 -12.30 -4.92
C THR A 267 20.80 -11.92 -6.02
N CYS A 268 19.97 -10.92 -5.80
CA CYS A 268 19.00 -10.40 -6.76
C CYS A 268 18.66 -8.94 -6.48
N HIS A 269 18.00 -8.28 -7.44
CA HIS A 269 17.37 -6.98 -7.18
C HIS A 269 16.16 -7.15 -6.24
N ALA A 270 15.89 -6.16 -5.39
CA ALA A 270 14.80 -6.25 -4.42
C ALA A 270 13.41 -6.39 -5.08
N HIS A 271 13.19 -5.80 -6.25
CA HIS A 271 11.94 -6.00 -7.00
C HIS A 271 11.77 -7.44 -7.52
N ASP A 272 12.86 -8.14 -7.88
CA ASP A 272 12.82 -9.56 -8.24
C ASP A 272 12.61 -10.43 -6.99
N TYR A 273 13.17 -10.04 -5.83
CA TYR A 273 12.88 -10.70 -4.56
C TYR A 273 11.41 -10.55 -4.14
N LEU A 274 10.83 -9.36 -4.26
CA LEU A 274 9.40 -9.14 -4.03
C LEU A 274 8.54 -10.07 -4.89
N ARG A 275 8.87 -10.20 -6.18
CA ARG A 275 8.17 -11.11 -7.09
C ARG A 275 8.38 -12.59 -6.73
N LEU A 276 9.56 -12.95 -6.23
CA LEU A 276 9.85 -14.30 -5.76
C LEU A 276 8.99 -14.62 -4.53
N ALA A 277 8.98 -13.74 -3.53
CA ALA A 277 8.25 -13.91 -2.28
C ALA A 277 6.72 -13.92 -2.43
N THR A 278 6.20 -13.43 -3.56
CA THR A 278 4.76 -13.35 -3.85
C THR A 278 4.32 -14.27 -5.01
N GLY A 279 5.16 -15.24 -5.38
CA GLY A 279 4.83 -16.25 -6.40
C GLY A 279 4.88 -15.79 -7.86
N HIS A 280 5.31 -14.54 -8.14
CA HIS A 280 5.37 -13.98 -9.49
C HIS A 280 6.72 -14.20 -10.21
N LEU A 281 7.67 -14.82 -9.55
CA LEU A 281 8.94 -15.24 -10.12
C LEU A 281 9.24 -16.69 -9.72
N ASN A 282 9.27 -17.59 -10.71
CA ASN A 282 9.72 -18.95 -10.47
C ASN A 282 11.24 -18.97 -10.20
N PRO A 283 11.71 -19.61 -9.10
CA PRO A 283 13.13 -19.62 -8.72
C PRO A 283 14.06 -20.13 -9.82
N LEU A 284 13.72 -21.26 -10.45
CA LEU A 284 14.54 -21.88 -11.50
C LEU A 284 14.59 -20.98 -12.74
N ALA A 285 13.44 -20.45 -13.16
CA ALA A 285 13.38 -19.51 -14.28
C ALA A 285 14.17 -18.22 -13.98
N GLY A 286 14.12 -17.72 -12.74
CA GLY A 286 14.89 -16.58 -12.29
C GLY A 286 16.40 -16.79 -12.38
N VAL A 287 16.88 -17.97 -12.02
CA VAL A 287 18.30 -18.35 -12.18
C VAL A 287 18.70 -18.42 -13.65
N VAL A 288 17.90 -19.08 -14.48
CA VAL A 288 18.19 -19.21 -15.94
C VAL A 288 18.21 -17.84 -16.62
N LYS A 289 17.32 -16.92 -16.24
CA LYS A 289 17.25 -15.56 -16.78
C LYS A 289 18.27 -14.59 -16.17
N GLY A 290 19.08 -15.04 -15.18
CA GLY A 290 20.06 -14.21 -14.50
C GLY A 290 19.48 -13.19 -13.51
N GLN A 291 18.21 -13.27 -13.20
CA GLN A 291 17.54 -12.43 -12.19
C GLN A 291 17.95 -12.84 -10.76
N LEU A 292 18.20 -14.14 -10.55
CA LEU A 292 18.69 -14.71 -9.31
C LEU A 292 20.08 -15.30 -9.56
N LYS A 293 21.07 -14.93 -8.73
CA LYS A 293 22.42 -15.49 -8.76
C LYS A 293 22.63 -16.28 -7.45
N VAL A 294 22.89 -17.58 -7.55
CA VAL A 294 23.12 -18.46 -6.40
C VAL A 294 24.59 -18.83 -6.32
N LYS A 295 25.23 -18.53 -5.17
CA LYS A 295 26.59 -18.94 -4.82
C LYS A 295 26.55 -19.89 -3.63
N GLY A 296 27.32 -20.95 -3.65
CA GLY A 296 27.33 -22.01 -2.62
C GLY A 296 26.46 -23.21 -3.02
N ASP A 297 25.85 -23.87 -2.05
CA ASP A 297 25.06 -25.08 -2.24
C ASP A 297 23.70 -24.76 -2.87
N ARG A 298 23.59 -24.99 -4.19
CA ARG A 298 22.36 -24.75 -4.94
C ARG A 298 21.22 -25.70 -4.54
N ALA A 299 21.54 -26.92 -4.08
CA ALA A 299 20.52 -27.88 -3.66
C ALA A 299 19.82 -27.37 -2.38
N LYS A 300 20.56 -26.87 -1.42
CA LYS A 300 20.00 -26.25 -0.21
C LYS A 300 19.21 -24.97 -0.52
N ALA A 301 19.66 -24.15 -1.47
CA ALA A 301 18.89 -22.98 -1.91
C ALA A 301 17.55 -23.38 -2.54
N LEU A 302 17.50 -24.45 -3.32
CA LEU A 302 16.25 -25.00 -3.88
C LEU A 302 15.40 -25.66 -2.79
N GLN A 303 16.02 -26.34 -1.82
CA GLN A 303 15.32 -26.95 -0.69
C GLN A 303 14.54 -25.93 0.12
N LEU A 304 15.07 -24.71 0.35
CA LEU A 304 14.32 -23.63 0.98
C LEU A 304 13.02 -23.35 0.23
N THR A 305 13.05 -23.28 -1.12
CA THR A 305 11.83 -23.00 -1.91
C THR A 305 10.80 -24.13 -1.87
N SER A 306 11.21 -25.35 -1.53
CA SER A 306 10.31 -26.50 -1.46
C SER A 306 9.58 -26.64 -0.11
N ILE A 307 10.07 -25.94 0.91
CA ILE A 307 9.50 -25.97 2.27
C ILE A 307 8.72 -24.68 2.62
N VAL A 308 8.77 -23.67 1.75
CA VAL A 308 8.03 -22.41 1.95
C VAL A 308 6.76 -22.42 1.11
N ASP A 309 5.62 -22.22 1.76
CA ASP A 309 4.32 -22.02 1.10
C ASP A 309 4.15 -20.57 0.66
N ILE A 310 4.62 -20.26 -0.54
CA ILE A 310 4.52 -18.91 -1.09
C ILE A 310 3.05 -18.58 -1.36
N PRO A 311 2.54 -17.42 -0.88
CA PRO A 311 1.18 -16.97 -1.17
C PRO A 311 0.92 -16.92 -2.68
N GLN A 312 -0.20 -17.52 -3.11
CA GLN A 312 -0.59 -17.53 -4.52
C GLN A 312 -1.69 -16.50 -4.76
N PRO A 313 -1.61 -15.70 -5.84
CA PRO A 313 -2.65 -14.74 -6.19
C PRO A 313 -3.96 -15.47 -6.54
N ARG A 314 -5.07 -14.86 -6.11
CA ARG A 314 -6.43 -15.31 -6.50
C ARG A 314 -6.74 -14.97 -7.95
#